data_e39b6680a84ce894a6504e837560078a
#
_entry.id   e39b6680a84ce894a6504e837560078a
#
_cell.length_a   1.000
_cell.length_b   1.000
_cell.length_c   1.000
_cell.angle_alpha   90.00
_cell.angle_beta   90.00
_cell.angle_gamma   90.00
#
_symmetry.space_group_name_H-M   'P 1'
#
loop_
_entity.id
_entity.type
_entity.pdbx_description
1 polymer ?
#
loop_
_entity_poly.entity_id
_entity_poly.type
_entity_poly.pdbx_seq_one_letter_code
_entity_poly.pdbx_strand_id
1 'polypeptide(L)'
;MKKNLLSAIFIASSIATMAQIPFPVKIDTSWSSKTIWMPKSPLKQQVLFVGGVDTVQTTATYGNAAGATVAKQWHDFIGFTPETDPAKIATGDLGWVIVNHEMVEKNDKVGDGGGMTTFKLRRVTGNVMEIVPQTLTDGRSGKFFNVDFANTVGETGMNCGGISADNGRIWTAEEWFQSSNTQIAGGVRDTSDFVIGTTTPAGFPGFNGKTIKKYQNLNWMVEVDPKTGKAIRKQYNWGRAGYEGGVLMNDNKTVYLFEDGTPGLLIKFVANTAGDFTSGQLYAHKADAADKWIPIENNLDTLINLKSVAFKRGATMYTRLEWGAVNKTNGKIYITETGNDNPGSAFKSGLGATGTIANHLVLAYKNRYQIVNGTSFPGTDAAASDSVRNGAFKDYYGRVLELDPTTGVVRTFFEGGPYHTASASQGVNSYPNVHFSNPDGLNFAYIKGKTYMIMQEDLNGRTWNRMPAEYQAGTQTICESYLLDMDIANPTYSDLMRITACSPGAEITGGIAIDSRTMLFNVQHPDGANTFPYNNSLTYAISGWDGLTTAVEEYFKSKNNSLFTAYPNPVANELTLNKVSDIAIYDMTGKRVKVYRDVQVVNVSDLTPGAYLIMNADGERVKIIVQ
;
A
#
# COMPACT_ATOMS: atom_id res chain seq x y z
N MET A 1 2.30 -62.98 -48.87
CA MET A 1 2.54 -62.70 -47.50
C MET A 1 3.18 -61.31 -47.35
N LYS A 2 2.40 -60.31 -47.14
CA LYS A 2 2.89 -58.94 -46.92
C LYS A 2 2.67 -58.59 -45.41
N LYS A 3 3.75 -58.38 -44.70
CA LYS A 3 3.70 -57.91 -43.30
C LYS A 3 3.50 -56.41 -43.31
N ASN A 4 2.40 -55.97 -42.75
CA ASN A 4 2.16 -54.54 -42.43
C ASN A 4 2.87 -54.19 -41.15
N LEU A 5 3.83 -53.29 -41.23
CA LEU A 5 4.47 -52.66 -40.08
C LEU A 5 3.63 -51.44 -39.71
N LEU A 6 2.93 -51.49 -38.56
CA LEU A 6 2.28 -50.32 -37.99
C LEU A 6 3.34 -49.52 -37.21
N SER A 7 3.74 -48.37 -37.75
CA SER A 7 4.55 -47.40 -36.99
C SER A 7 3.63 -46.59 -36.07
N ALA A 8 3.70 -46.86 -34.79
CA ALA A 8 3.10 -46.00 -33.80
C ALA A 8 3.97 -44.75 -33.62
N ILE A 9 3.47 -43.62 -34.10
CA ILE A 9 4.08 -42.31 -33.81
C ILE A 9 3.67 -41.93 -32.37
N PHE A 10 4.61 -42.06 -31.43
CA PHE A 10 4.48 -41.42 -30.11
C PHE A 10 4.69 -39.92 -30.30
N ILE A 11 3.61 -39.16 -30.30
CA ILE A 11 3.67 -37.72 -30.08
C ILE A 11 3.96 -37.53 -28.59
N ALA A 12 5.22 -37.40 -28.25
CA ALA A 12 5.61 -36.87 -26.96
C ALA A 12 5.20 -35.39 -26.90
N SER A 13 4.01 -35.11 -26.39
CA SER A 13 3.69 -33.77 -25.96
C SER A 13 4.60 -33.45 -24.78
N SER A 14 5.68 -32.75 -25.07
CA SER A 14 6.43 -32.06 -24.01
C SER A 14 5.49 -31.06 -23.38
N ILE A 15 4.81 -31.47 -22.32
CA ILE A 15 4.26 -30.53 -21.35
C ILE A 15 5.50 -29.84 -20.79
N ALA A 16 5.81 -28.67 -21.31
CA ALA A 16 6.72 -27.76 -20.66
C ALA A 16 6.06 -27.47 -19.29
N THR A 17 6.49 -28.18 -18.27
CA THR A 17 6.24 -27.78 -16.90
C THR A 17 6.88 -26.40 -16.77
N MET A 18 6.07 -25.36 -16.94
CA MET A 18 6.46 -24.01 -16.58
C MET A 18 6.97 -24.11 -15.15
N ALA A 19 8.26 -23.88 -14.98
CA ALA A 19 8.85 -23.87 -13.65
C ALA A 19 8.01 -22.93 -12.79
N GLN A 20 7.28 -23.50 -11.84
CA GLN A 20 6.49 -22.73 -10.92
C GLN A 20 7.47 -21.89 -10.13
N ILE A 21 7.32 -20.58 -10.21
CA ILE A 21 8.05 -19.69 -9.33
C ILE A 21 7.32 -19.74 -8.00
N PRO A 22 7.99 -20.21 -6.96
CA PRO A 22 7.41 -20.14 -5.64
C PRO A 22 7.06 -18.68 -5.37
N PHE A 23 5.86 -18.45 -4.91
CA PHE A 23 5.50 -17.20 -4.29
C PHE A 23 6.43 -17.06 -3.09
N PRO A 24 7.13 -16.03 -3.09
CA PRO A 24 8.39 -16.09 -2.50
C PRO A 24 8.30 -15.46 -1.20
N VAL A 25 9.12 -15.69 -0.70
CA VAL A 25 10.34 -14.99 -0.60
C VAL A 25 10.35 -14.34 0.76
N LYS A 26 11.12 -14.86 1.55
CA LYS A 26 11.38 -14.29 2.88
C LYS A 26 11.71 -12.80 2.74
N ILE A 27 11.22 -12.01 3.66
CA ILE A 27 11.72 -10.66 3.93
C ILE A 27 13.22 -10.80 4.12
N ASP A 28 13.98 -10.12 3.28
CA ASP A 28 15.42 -10.13 3.31
C ASP A 28 15.95 -8.70 3.37
N THR A 29 16.45 -8.33 4.52
CA THR A 29 17.04 -7.01 4.76
C THR A 29 18.50 -6.90 4.34
N SER A 30 19.08 -7.98 3.78
CA SER A 30 20.46 -7.98 3.27
C SER A 30 20.61 -7.32 1.90
N TRP A 31 19.50 -6.90 1.25
CA TRP A 31 19.55 -6.25 -0.03
C TRP A 31 20.28 -4.91 0.05
N SER A 32 21.37 -4.81 -0.69
CA SER A 32 22.26 -3.64 -0.70
C SER A 32 22.63 -3.17 -2.09
N SER A 33 21.97 -3.69 -3.12
CA SER A 33 22.21 -3.26 -4.50
C SER A 33 21.76 -1.81 -4.70
N LYS A 34 22.44 -1.11 -5.58
CA LYS A 34 22.11 0.25 -6.01
C LYS A 34 21.01 0.31 -7.08
N THR A 35 20.16 -0.69 -7.10
CA THR A 35 19.05 -0.88 -8.03
C THR A 35 17.80 -1.32 -7.28
N ILE A 36 16.69 -1.53 -7.98
CA ILE A 36 15.49 -2.15 -7.44
C ILE A 36 15.68 -3.67 -7.40
N TRP A 37 15.26 -4.29 -6.30
CA TRP A 37 15.11 -5.74 -6.24
C TRP A 37 13.70 -6.16 -6.65
N MET A 38 13.59 -7.27 -7.38
CA MET A 38 12.30 -7.87 -7.74
C MET A 38 12.45 -9.39 -7.93
N PRO A 39 11.33 -10.14 -7.83
CA PRO A 39 11.33 -11.56 -8.14
C PRO A 39 11.76 -11.83 -9.59
N LYS A 40 12.35 -13.01 -9.80
CA LYS A 40 12.77 -13.47 -11.15
C LYS A 40 11.56 -13.91 -11.99
N SER A 41 11.84 -14.27 -13.26
CA SER A 41 10.86 -14.83 -14.20
C SER A 41 9.84 -15.78 -13.53
N PRO A 42 8.54 -15.73 -13.91
CA PRO A 42 7.96 -15.08 -15.08
C PRO A 42 7.67 -13.60 -14.91
N LEU A 43 7.87 -13.02 -13.73
CA LEU A 43 7.67 -11.60 -13.52
C LEU A 43 8.72 -10.80 -14.28
N LYS A 44 8.28 -9.68 -14.83
CA LYS A 44 9.12 -8.75 -15.58
C LYS A 44 8.95 -7.35 -15.03
N GLN A 45 10.06 -6.68 -14.78
CA GLN A 45 10.09 -5.26 -14.43
C GLN A 45 10.32 -4.43 -15.68
N GLN A 46 9.66 -3.28 -15.73
CA GLN A 46 9.89 -2.27 -16.77
C GLN A 46 9.76 -0.87 -16.17
N VAL A 47 10.81 -0.05 -16.29
CA VAL A 47 10.74 1.38 -15.97
C VAL A 47 9.90 2.07 -17.04
N LEU A 48 8.94 2.89 -16.60
CA LEU A 48 7.98 3.58 -17.46
C LEU A 48 8.22 5.09 -17.51
N PHE A 49 8.56 5.69 -16.38
CA PHE A 49 8.69 7.13 -16.23
C PHE A 49 9.79 7.46 -15.22
N VAL A 50 10.66 8.43 -15.55
CA VAL A 50 11.82 8.78 -14.74
C VAL A 50 11.78 10.29 -14.45
N GLY A 51 11.57 10.64 -13.20
CA GLY A 51 11.65 12.02 -12.73
C GLY A 51 13.06 12.59 -12.90
N GLY A 52 13.15 13.87 -13.17
CA GLY A 52 14.43 14.52 -13.43
C GLY A 52 15.06 14.20 -14.81
N VAL A 53 14.43 13.33 -15.61
CA VAL A 53 14.94 12.87 -16.92
C VAL A 53 13.91 13.03 -18.03
N ASP A 54 12.74 12.43 -17.85
CA ASP A 54 11.67 12.49 -18.85
C ASP A 54 11.11 13.91 -18.98
N THR A 55 10.59 14.22 -20.17
CA THR A 55 10.04 15.53 -20.48
C THR A 55 8.53 15.50 -20.49
N VAL A 56 7.91 16.43 -19.75
CA VAL A 56 6.46 16.64 -19.70
C VAL A 56 6.03 17.87 -20.48
N GLN A 57 4.87 17.78 -21.13
CA GLN A 57 4.22 18.91 -21.81
C GLN A 57 3.42 19.72 -20.81
N THR A 58 3.63 21.05 -20.78
CA THR A 58 3.01 21.95 -19.80
C THR A 58 2.07 22.94 -20.46
N THR A 59 1.06 23.40 -19.72
CA THR A 59 0.24 24.56 -20.07
C THR A 59 1.00 25.87 -19.81
N ALA A 60 0.51 26.98 -20.37
CA ALA A 60 0.98 28.30 -19.94
C ALA A 60 0.51 28.56 -18.51
N THR A 61 1.44 28.81 -17.60
CA THR A 61 1.16 28.99 -16.18
C THR A 61 2.25 29.80 -15.48
N TYR A 62 1.91 30.48 -14.42
CA TYR A 62 2.83 31.28 -13.60
C TYR A 62 3.73 32.24 -14.43
N GLY A 63 3.19 32.85 -15.48
CA GLY A 63 3.94 33.71 -16.38
C GLY A 63 4.88 33.01 -17.37
N ASN A 64 4.91 31.67 -17.36
CA ASN A 64 5.63 30.86 -18.34
C ASN A 64 4.72 30.48 -19.52
N ALA A 65 5.27 30.48 -20.73
CA ALA A 65 4.60 29.97 -21.91
C ALA A 65 4.40 28.45 -21.80
N ALA A 66 3.37 27.93 -22.47
CA ALA A 66 3.21 26.50 -22.70
C ALA A 66 4.45 25.92 -23.40
N GLY A 67 4.79 24.66 -23.11
CA GLY A 67 5.94 24.01 -23.71
C GLY A 67 6.32 22.72 -22.99
N ALA A 68 7.58 22.33 -23.06
CA ALA A 68 8.13 21.17 -22.42
C ALA A 68 9.06 21.55 -21.27
N THR A 69 9.09 20.74 -20.25
CA THR A 69 10.04 20.82 -19.14
C THR A 69 10.41 19.44 -18.64
N VAL A 70 11.50 19.33 -17.89
CA VAL A 70 11.87 18.07 -17.22
C VAL A 70 10.83 17.77 -16.14
N ALA A 71 10.45 16.51 -16.02
CA ALA A 71 9.52 16.05 -15.01
C ALA A 71 10.09 16.23 -13.60
N LYS A 72 9.22 16.52 -12.63
CA LYS A 72 9.60 16.51 -11.21
C LYS A 72 9.98 15.12 -10.74
N GLN A 73 10.72 15.08 -9.65
CA GLN A 73 11.02 13.86 -8.91
C GLN A 73 9.99 13.62 -7.80
N TRP A 74 10.32 12.79 -6.84
CA TRP A 74 9.53 12.38 -5.69
C TRP A 74 8.16 11.86 -6.12
N HIS A 75 8.23 10.78 -6.93
CA HIS A 75 7.04 10.06 -7.36
C HIS A 75 6.41 9.36 -6.17
N ASP A 76 5.13 9.63 -5.94
CA ASP A 76 4.39 9.06 -4.85
C ASP A 76 3.14 8.32 -5.34
N PHE A 77 1.94 8.78 -5.07
CA PHE A 77 0.71 8.12 -5.46
C PHE A 77 0.64 7.83 -6.97
N ILE A 78 0.08 6.66 -7.30
CA ILE A 78 -0.34 6.31 -8.65
C ILE A 78 -1.86 6.19 -8.68
N GLY A 79 -2.51 7.02 -9.51
CA GLY A 79 -3.91 6.86 -9.88
C GLY A 79 -4.03 6.21 -11.26
N PHE A 80 -5.10 5.45 -11.46
CA PHE A 80 -5.37 4.78 -12.74
C PHE A 80 -6.82 4.96 -13.17
N THR A 81 -7.02 5.46 -14.40
CA THR A 81 -8.32 5.54 -15.06
C THR A 81 -8.35 4.52 -16.20
N PRO A 82 -9.12 3.43 -16.09
CA PRO A 82 -9.19 2.41 -17.12
C PRO A 82 -9.67 2.95 -18.47
N GLU A 83 -9.18 2.36 -19.58
CA GLU A 83 -9.75 2.60 -20.90
C GLU A 83 -11.15 1.98 -20.99
N THR A 84 -12.09 2.71 -21.55
CA THR A 84 -13.50 2.28 -21.67
C THR A 84 -13.95 2.08 -23.12
N ASP A 85 -13.14 2.51 -24.10
CA ASP A 85 -13.43 2.33 -25.51
C ASP A 85 -13.03 0.89 -25.93
N PRO A 86 -13.99 0.02 -26.30
CA PRO A 86 -13.70 -1.36 -26.68
C PRO A 86 -12.72 -1.49 -27.85
N ALA A 87 -12.72 -0.54 -28.80
CA ALA A 87 -11.80 -0.58 -29.94
C ALA A 87 -10.35 -0.33 -29.49
N LYS A 88 -10.13 0.55 -28.52
CA LYS A 88 -8.81 0.82 -27.95
C LYS A 88 -8.35 -0.31 -27.04
N ILE A 89 -9.26 -0.87 -26.24
CA ILE A 89 -8.96 -2.05 -25.41
C ILE A 89 -8.51 -3.21 -26.31
N ALA A 90 -9.18 -3.43 -27.44
CA ALA A 90 -8.79 -4.48 -28.40
C ALA A 90 -7.39 -4.29 -29.00
N THR A 91 -6.86 -3.06 -29.02
CA THR A 91 -5.48 -2.77 -29.44
C THR A 91 -4.46 -2.77 -28.28
N GLY A 92 -4.91 -3.14 -27.08
CA GLY A 92 -4.07 -3.28 -25.90
C GLY A 92 -3.99 -2.04 -25.01
N ASP A 93 -4.74 -0.97 -25.30
CA ASP A 93 -4.80 0.21 -24.42
C ASP A 93 -5.38 -0.19 -23.07
N LEU A 94 -4.67 0.15 -22.00
CA LEU A 94 -5.05 -0.16 -20.61
C LEU A 94 -5.80 1.01 -19.96
N GLY A 95 -5.34 2.22 -20.19
CA GLY A 95 -5.91 3.41 -19.59
C GLY A 95 -4.87 4.51 -19.37
N TRP A 96 -5.22 5.43 -18.47
CA TRP A 96 -4.39 6.56 -18.11
C TRP A 96 -3.84 6.39 -16.71
N VAL A 97 -2.56 6.59 -16.59
CA VAL A 97 -1.80 6.62 -15.32
C VAL A 97 -1.56 8.08 -14.96
N ILE A 98 -1.64 8.37 -13.68
CA ILE A 98 -1.26 9.67 -13.12
C ILE A 98 -0.37 9.43 -11.91
N VAL A 99 0.68 10.24 -11.78
CA VAL A 99 1.70 10.13 -10.75
C VAL A 99 1.81 11.45 -10.02
N ASN A 100 1.72 11.41 -8.69
CA ASN A 100 1.98 12.56 -7.83
C ASN A 100 3.47 12.87 -7.74
N HIS A 101 3.78 14.13 -7.49
CA HIS A 101 5.10 14.63 -7.14
C HIS A 101 5.02 15.33 -5.79
N GLU A 102 5.47 14.68 -4.73
CA GLU A 102 5.52 15.26 -3.39
C GLU A 102 6.65 16.30 -3.24
N MET A 103 7.35 16.54 -4.31
CA MET A 103 8.51 17.42 -4.36
C MET A 103 8.15 18.90 -4.28
N VAL A 104 8.58 19.52 -3.20
CA VAL A 104 8.41 20.95 -2.97
C VAL A 104 9.51 21.72 -3.64
N GLU A 105 9.27 22.13 -4.86
CA GLU A 105 10.14 23.06 -5.58
C GLU A 105 9.39 24.32 -5.94
N LYS A 106 10.02 25.46 -5.62
CA LYS A 106 9.56 26.75 -6.11
C LYS A 106 9.92 26.89 -7.57
N ASN A 107 9.01 27.50 -8.31
CA ASN A 107 9.29 27.94 -9.65
C ASN A 107 9.47 26.86 -10.67
N ASP A 108 8.46 26.19 -10.95
CA ASP A 108 8.48 25.41 -12.15
C ASP A 108 7.17 25.49 -12.91
N LYS A 109 7.17 24.88 -14.09
CA LYS A 109 6.01 24.84 -14.96
C LYS A 109 5.04 23.73 -14.58
N VAL A 110 5.40 22.88 -13.61
CA VAL A 110 4.59 21.77 -13.17
C VAL A 110 3.74 22.13 -11.95
N GLY A 111 4.28 22.95 -11.05
CA GLY A 111 3.62 23.44 -9.84
C GLY A 111 4.63 23.84 -8.77
N ASP A 112 4.31 24.84 -7.94
CA ASP A 112 5.26 25.36 -6.96
C ASP A 112 5.42 24.49 -5.72
N GLY A 113 4.43 23.70 -5.36
CA GLY A 113 4.45 22.93 -4.13
C GLY A 113 4.28 21.42 -4.30
N GLY A 114 4.25 20.92 -5.53
CA GLY A 114 3.95 19.53 -5.85
C GLY A 114 3.63 19.40 -7.34
N GLY A 115 2.53 18.78 -7.65
CA GLY A 115 2.05 18.59 -9.02
C GLY A 115 1.87 17.14 -9.39
N MET A 116 1.46 16.90 -10.61
CA MET A 116 1.22 15.55 -11.13
C MET A 116 1.61 15.45 -12.59
N THR A 117 2.00 14.24 -12.98
CA THR A 117 2.22 13.88 -14.39
C THR A 117 1.26 12.79 -14.81
N THR A 118 0.66 12.91 -16.00
CA THR A 118 -0.23 11.90 -16.58
C THR A 118 0.29 11.37 -17.90
N PHE A 119 0.00 10.09 -18.20
CA PHE A 119 0.36 9.44 -19.46
C PHE A 119 -0.56 8.26 -19.76
N LYS A 120 -0.66 7.89 -21.02
CA LYS A 120 -1.49 6.76 -21.46
C LYS A 120 -0.67 5.49 -21.61
N LEU A 121 -1.17 4.38 -21.07
CA LEU A 121 -0.48 3.09 -21.05
C LEU A 121 -1.17 2.06 -21.96
N ARG A 122 -0.36 1.30 -22.70
CA ARG A 122 -0.78 0.17 -23.53
C ARG A 122 0.04 -1.06 -23.20
N ARG A 123 -0.56 -2.24 -23.24
CA ARG A 123 0.15 -3.52 -23.21
C ARG A 123 0.35 -4.03 -24.63
N VAL A 124 1.58 -4.38 -24.97
CA VAL A 124 1.94 -5.05 -26.22
C VAL A 124 2.34 -6.50 -25.96
N THR A 125 2.71 -7.22 -27.01
CA THR A 125 3.08 -8.65 -26.91
C THR A 125 4.12 -8.90 -25.82
N GLY A 126 3.94 -9.98 -25.07
CA GLY A 126 4.88 -10.41 -24.02
C GLY A 126 4.80 -9.61 -22.72
N ASN A 127 3.66 -8.99 -22.44
CA ASN A 127 3.43 -8.16 -21.25
C ASN A 127 4.36 -6.94 -21.15
N VAL A 128 4.84 -6.43 -22.27
CA VAL A 128 5.59 -5.17 -22.33
C VAL A 128 4.61 -4.00 -22.34
N MET A 129 4.94 -2.96 -21.61
CA MET A 129 4.15 -1.72 -21.54
C MET A 129 4.72 -0.69 -22.51
N GLU A 130 3.83 0.01 -23.19
CA GLU A 130 4.14 1.14 -24.08
C GLU A 130 3.43 2.39 -23.56
N ILE A 131 4.16 3.52 -23.52
CA ILE A 131 3.56 4.82 -23.29
C ILE A 131 3.14 5.41 -24.62
N VAL A 132 1.82 5.52 -24.80
CA VAL A 132 1.21 5.91 -26.08
C VAL A 132 1.18 7.43 -26.21
N PRO A 133 1.85 8.01 -27.21
CA PRO A 133 1.77 9.45 -27.46
C PRO A 133 0.31 9.90 -27.67
N GLN A 134 -0.05 11.03 -27.08
CA GLN A 134 -1.41 11.59 -27.17
C GLN A 134 -1.35 13.06 -27.59
N THR A 135 -2.49 13.56 -28.07
CA THR A 135 -2.77 14.99 -28.17
C THR A 135 -3.98 15.29 -27.30
N LEU A 136 -3.78 16.10 -26.26
CA LEU A 136 -4.83 16.51 -25.33
C LEU A 136 -5.75 17.56 -25.97
N THR A 137 -6.92 17.77 -25.36
CA THR A 137 -7.92 18.73 -25.85
C THR A 137 -7.47 20.18 -25.85
N ASP A 138 -6.44 20.51 -25.08
CA ASP A 138 -5.82 21.85 -25.04
C ASP A 138 -4.65 22.00 -26.04
N GLY A 139 -4.38 20.99 -26.86
CA GLY A 139 -3.38 21.01 -27.93
C GLY A 139 -1.99 20.54 -27.50
N ARG A 140 -1.75 20.26 -26.23
CA ARG A 140 -0.47 19.63 -25.80
C ARG A 140 -0.32 18.26 -26.46
N SER A 141 0.84 17.95 -26.99
CA SER A 141 1.11 16.69 -27.70
C SER A 141 2.43 16.07 -27.24
N GLY A 142 2.41 14.79 -26.89
CA GLY A 142 3.58 14.07 -26.37
C GLY A 142 3.22 12.78 -25.66
N LYS A 143 4.14 12.28 -24.84
CA LYS A 143 3.96 11.07 -24.04
C LYS A 143 3.51 11.40 -22.61
N PHE A 144 4.07 12.44 -22.01
CA PHE A 144 3.86 12.85 -20.63
C PHE A 144 3.32 14.27 -20.58
N PHE A 145 2.38 14.50 -19.67
CA PHE A 145 1.72 15.81 -19.51
C PHE A 145 1.63 16.15 -18.03
N ASN A 146 1.97 17.39 -17.65
CA ASN A 146 1.62 17.83 -16.31
C ASN A 146 0.12 18.07 -16.18
N VAL A 147 -0.39 17.91 -14.96
CA VAL A 147 -1.75 18.32 -14.62
C VAL A 147 -1.77 19.82 -14.37
N ASP A 148 -2.72 20.51 -15.00
CA ASP A 148 -2.91 21.95 -14.84
C ASP A 148 -3.76 22.23 -13.60
N PHE A 149 -3.12 22.66 -12.51
CA PHE A 149 -3.75 23.14 -11.29
C PHE A 149 -3.92 24.65 -11.32
N ALA A 150 -2.91 25.37 -11.79
CA ALA A 150 -2.86 26.82 -11.71
C ALA A 150 -4.02 27.51 -12.40
N ASN A 151 -4.38 27.09 -13.62
CA ASN A 151 -5.45 27.68 -14.40
C ASN A 151 -6.83 27.12 -14.03
N THR A 152 -6.93 26.13 -13.14
CA THR A 152 -8.18 25.47 -12.79
C THR A 152 -8.59 25.67 -11.33
N VAL A 153 -7.75 25.33 -10.38
CA VAL A 153 -8.05 25.36 -8.94
C VAL A 153 -7.14 26.32 -8.15
N GLY A 154 -6.28 27.04 -8.87
CA GLY A 154 -5.28 27.95 -8.31
C GLY A 154 -3.92 27.27 -8.21
N GLU A 155 -3.54 26.85 -7.04
CA GLU A 155 -2.25 26.22 -6.78
C GLU A 155 -2.46 24.85 -6.15
N THR A 156 -1.46 23.99 -6.23
CA THR A 156 -1.40 22.74 -5.48
C THR A 156 -0.12 22.67 -4.67
N GLY A 157 -0.06 21.80 -3.67
CA GLY A 157 1.13 21.64 -2.85
C GLY A 157 1.18 20.27 -2.20
N MET A 158 2.38 19.67 -2.15
CA MET A 158 2.63 18.44 -1.42
C MET A 158 1.68 17.33 -1.83
N ASN A 159 1.64 17.05 -3.14
CA ASN A 159 0.80 15.99 -3.68
C ASN A 159 1.43 14.64 -3.34
N CYS A 160 1.00 14.09 -2.22
CA CYS A 160 1.45 12.82 -1.66
C CYS A 160 0.52 11.69 -2.11
N GLY A 161 -0.29 11.13 -1.25
CA GLY A 161 -1.24 10.09 -1.55
C GLY A 161 -2.46 10.52 -2.38
N GLY A 162 -3.54 9.71 -2.32
CA GLY A 162 -4.75 10.05 -3.08
C GLY A 162 -5.83 8.98 -3.04
N ILE A 163 -6.81 9.11 -3.94
CA ILE A 163 -7.87 8.14 -4.19
C ILE A 163 -7.85 7.77 -5.66
N SER A 164 -7.66 6.49 -5.97
CA SER A 164 -7.90 5.91 -7.29
C SER A 164 -9.16 5.06 -7.21
N ALA A 165 -10.29 5.63 -7.60
CA ALA A 165 -11.57 4.95 -7.47
C ALA A 165 -11.82 3.96 -8.63
N ASP A 166 -12.57 2.91 -8.36
CA ASP A 166 -12.90 1.85 -9.34
C ASP A 166 -13.62 2.37 -10.59
N ASN A 167 -14.35 3.47 -10.44
CA ASN A 167 -15.00 4.13 -11.57
C ASN A 167 -14.07 5.02 -12.41
N GLY A 168 -12.78 5.02 -12.10
CA GLY A 168 -11.74 5.77 -12.81
C GLY A 168 -11.63 7.24 -12.41
N ARG A 169 -12.37 7.70 -11.40
CA ARG A 169 -12.17 9.04 -10.81
C ARG A 169 -10.94 9.04 -9.90
N ILE A 170 -10.22 10.14 -9.90
CA ILE A 170 -8.99 10.29 -9.14
C ILE A 170 -9.02 11.60 -8.35
N TRP A 171 -8.55 11.52 -7.11
CA TRP A 171 -8.24 12.68 -6.29
C TRP A 171 -6.80 12.56 -5.78
N THR A 172 -6.07 13.66 -5.83
CA THR A 172 -4.78 13.80 -5.16
C THR A 172 -4.97 14.45 -3.80
N ALA A 173 -4.19 14.05 -2.83
CA ALA A 173 -4.15 14.61 -1.50
C ALA A 173 -3.05 15.68 -1.39
N GLU A 174 -3.35 16.82 -0.76
CA GLU A 174 -2.37 17.87 -0.43
C GLU A 174 -2.02 17.73 1.04
N GLU A 175 -0.90 17.09 1.36
CA GLU A 175 -0.57 16.60 2.69
C GLU A 175 -0.05 17.68 3.64
N TRP A 176 1.16 18.19 3.47
CA TRP A 176 1.87 18.99 4.48
C TRP A 176 1.09 20.22 4.94
N PHE A 177 0.45 20.11 6.11
CA PHE A 177 -0.51 21.10 6.60
C PHE A 177 0.12 22.48 6.80
N GLN A 178 -0.42 23.48 6.10
CA GLN A 178 0.02 24.85 6.14
C GLN A 178 -0.82 25.69 7.12
N SER A 179 -0.20 26.42 8.03
CA SER A 179 -0.88 27.32 8.96
C SER A 179 -0.66 28.81 8.66
N SER A 180 0.20 29.14 7.70
CA SER A 180 0.44 30.51 7.24
C SER A 180 1.07 30.51 5.83
N ASN A 181 1.02 31.65 5.15
CA ASN A 181 1.70 31.84 3.86
C ASN A 181 3.23 31.66 3.94
N THR A 182 3.83 31.87 5.09
CA THR A 182 5.28 31.73 5.29
C THR A 182 5.75 30.28 5.42
N GLN A 183 4.82 29.36 5.69
CA GLN A 183 5.11 27.92 5.80
C GLN A 183 4.98 27.18 4.48
N ILE A 184 4.44 27.81 3.43
CA ILE A 184 4.33 27.17 2.12
C ILE A 184 5.74 26.89 1.62
N ALA A 185 6.05 25.62 1.48
CA ALA A 185 7.37 25.17 1.10
C ALA A 185 7.72 25.64 -0.31
N GLY A 186 8.98 26.07 -0.51
CA GLY A 186 9.40 26.78 -1.72
C GLY A 186 8.89 28.22 -1.81
N GLY A 187 8.01 28.64 -0.90
CA GLY A 187 7.32 29.92 -0.89
C GLY A 187 6.26 30.03 -1.98
N VAL A 188 5.22 30.78 -1.71
CA VAL A 188 4.25 31.13 -2.75
C VAL A 188 4.77 32.30 -3.59
N ARG A 189 4.46 32.29 -4.87
CA ARG A 189 4.77 33.42 -5.78
C ARG A 189 3.92 34.63 -5.48
N ASP A 190 2.69 34.36 -5.07
CA ASP A 190 1.67 35.35 -4.77
C ASP A 190 1.05 35.02 -3.41
N THR A 191 1.05 36.00 -2.51
CA THR A 191 0.45 35.89 -1.18
C THR A 191 -0.91 36.56 -1.09
N SER A 192 -1.46 37.02 -2.20
CA SER A 192 -2.81 37.59 -2.28
C SER A 192 -3.86 36.59 -1.79
N ASP A 193 -4.92 37.11 -1.20
CA ASP A 193 -6.05 36.29 -0.82
C ASP A 193 -6.66 35.60 -2.06
N PHE A 194 -7.09 34.35 -1.88
CA PHE A 194 -7.68 33.55 -2.94
C PHE A 194 -9.20 33.66 -2.91
N VAL A 195 -9.82 33.85 -4.10
CA VAL A 195 -11.29 33.92 -4.23
C VAL A 195 -11.79 32.68 -4.95
N ILE A 196 -12.56 31.85 -4.26
CA ILE A 196 -13.08 30.59 -4.78
C ILE A 196 -14.02 30.87 -5.96
N GLY A 197 -13.77 30.23 -7.11
CA GLY A 197 -14.63 30.26 -8.29
C GLY A 197 -14.66 31.56 -9.09
N THR A 198 -13.87 32.57 -8.72
CA THR A 198 -13.77 33.82 -9.48
C THR A 198 -12.39 34.06 -10.05
N THR A 199 -11.35 33.60 -9.39
CA THR A 199 -9.95 33.67 -9.83
C THR A 199 -9.53 32.45 -10.64
N THR A 200 -10.31 31.37 -10.58
CA THR A 200 -10.11 30.14 -11.36
C THR A 200 -11.45 29.62 -11.87
N PRO A 201 -11.51 28.86 -13.00
CA PRO A 201 -12.75 28.31 -13.54
C PRO A 201 -13.45 27.32 -12.61
N ALA A 202 -12.69 26.61 -11.75
CA ALA A 202 -13.21 25.59 -10.88
C ALA A 202 -13.80 26.20 -9.60
N GLY A 203 -15.08 26.51 -9.65
CA GLY A 203 -15.83 26.91 -8.46
C GLY A 203 -16.28 25.75 -7.60
N PHE A 204 -16.84 26.09 -6.44
CA PHE A 204 -17.48 25.14 -5.54
C PHE A 204 -18.85 25.67 -5.10
N PRO A 205 -19.96 24.95 -5.37
CA PRO A 205 -21.30 25.38 -4.99
C PRO A 205 -21.38 25.72 -3.49
N GLY A 206 -21.96 26.87 -3.16
CA GLY A 206 -22.06 27.38 -1.79
C GLY A 206 -20.84 28.16 -1.29
N PHE A 207 -19.68 28.05 -1.95
CA PHE A 207 -18.46 28.77 -1.55
C PHE A 207 -17.95 29.76 -2.61
N ASN A 208 -18.50 29.77 -3.81
CA ASN A 208 -18.15 30.72 -4.86
C ASN A 208 -18.21 32.17 -4.37
N GLY A 209 -17.18 32.95 -4.70
CA GLY A 209 -17.00 34.33 -4.26
C GLY A 209 -16.49 34.50 -2.82
N LYS A 210 -16.32 33.42 -2.07
CA LYS A 210 -15.70 33.49 -0.73
C LYS A 210 -14.21 33.70 -0.86
N THR A 211 -13.68 34.59 -0.01
CA THR A 211 -12.25 34.89 0.06
C THR A 211 -11.61 34.11 1.20
N ILE A 212 -10.49 33.46 0.93
CA ILE A 212 -9.67 32.73 1.90
C ILE A 212 -8.21 33.17 1.78
N LYS A 213 -7.40 32.93 2.80
CA LYS A 213 -5.96 33.16 2.72
C LYS A 213 -5.32 32.22 1.70
N LYS A 214 -4.22 32.63 1.08
CA LYS A 214 -3.55 31.81 0.07
C LYS A 214 -3.21 30.40 0.59
N TYR A 215 -2.60 30.29 1.76
CA TYR A 215 -2.30 28.99 2.37
C TYR A 215 -3.55 28.14 2.68
N GLN A 216 -4.72 28.76 2.83
CA GLN A 216 -5.98 28.05 3.06
C GLN A 216 -6.54 27.42 1.78
N ASN A 217 -5.99 27.75 0.62
CA ASN A 217 -6.30 27.06 -0.63
C ASN A 217 -5.48 25.78 -0.81
N LEU A 218 -4.67 25.40 0.16
CA LEU A 218 -3.91 24.14 0.22
C LEU A 218 -4.47 23.21 1.30
N ASN A 219 -4.07 21.94 1.24
CA ASN A 219 -4.49 20.86 2.14
C ASN A 219 -5.94 20.43 1.94
N TRP A 220 -6.29 20.20 0.69
CA TRP A 220 -7.57 19.64 0.26
C TRP A 220 -7.35 18.38 -0.58
N MET A 221 -8.40 17.58 -0.69
CA MET A 221 -8.46 16.57 -1.76
C MET A 221 -8.82 17.28 -3.06
N VAL A 222 -8.08 17.02 -4.14
CA VAL A 222 -8.27 17.67 -5.43
C VAL A 222 -8.63 16.64 -6.49
N GLU A 223 -9.82 16.74 -7.05
CA GLU A 223 -10.23 15.88 -8.17
C GLU A 223 -9.48 16.27 -9.44
N VAL A 224 -8.97 15.27 -10.16
CA VAL A 224 -8.19 15.44 -11.38
C VAL A 224 -8.70 14.53 -12.49
N ASP A 225 -8.53 14.97 -13.74
CA ASP A 225 -8.81 14.16 -14.93
C ASP A 225 -7.51 13.85 -15.68
N PRO A 226 -7.02 12.60 -15.63
CA PRO A 226 -5.82 12.21 -16.35
C PRO A 226 -5.91 12.38 -17.86
N LYS A 227 -7.11 12.24 -18.45
CA LYS A 227 -7.33 12.28 -19.91
C LYS A 227 -7.17 13.69 -20.46
N THR A 228 -7.53 14.70 -19.67
CA THR A 228 -7.37 16.10 -20.05
C THR A 228 -6.13 16.75 -19.46
N GLY A 229 -5.48 16.09 -18.49
CA GLY A 229 -4.34 16.65 -17.77
C GLY A 229 -4.72 17.92 -17.01
N LYS A 230 -5.87 17.95 -16.35
CA LYS A 230 -6.39 19.11 -15.61
C LYS A 230 -6.95 18.71 -14.24
N ALA A 231 -6.74 19.59 -13.26
CA ALA A 231 -7.49 19.54 -12.03
C ALA A 231 -8.93 19.99 -12.28
N ILE A 232 -9.89 19.30 -11.68
CA ILE A 232 -11.32 19.56 -11.84
C ILE A 232 -11.81 20.48 -10.73
N ARG A 233 -11.51 20.12 -9.46
CA ARG A 233 -12.06 20.80 -8.29
C ARG A 233 -11.31 20.43 -7.01
N LYS A 234 -11.14 21.40 -6.10
CA LYS A 234 -10.83 21.14 -4.68
C LYS A 234 -12.13 20.83 -3.93
N GLN A 235 -12.08 19.77 -3.12
CA GLN A 235 -13.25 19.30 -2.37
C GLN A 235 -13.36 20.02 -1.03
N TYR A 236 -13.72 21.29 -1.03
CA TYR A 236 -13.76 22.11 0.19
C TYR A 236 -14.69 21.55 1.28
N ASN A 237 -15.80 20.89 0.90
CA ASN A 237 -16.74 20.29 1.84
C ASN A 237 -16.26 18.98 2.47
N TRP A 238 -15.08 18.47 2.06
CA TRP A 238 -14.44 17.34 2.74
C TRP A 238 -13.54 17.79 3.91
N GLY A 239 -13.45 19.13 4.11
CA GLY A 239 -12.65 19.75 5.16
C GLY A 239 -11.17 19.81 4.83
N ARG A 240 -10.48 20.73 5.48
CA ARG A 240 -9.07 21.01 5.29
C ARG A 240 -8.24 20.28 6.34
N ALA A 241 -7.39 19.37 5.90
CA ALA A 241 -6.43 18.64 6.73
C ALA A 241 -5.23 18.19 5.88
N GLY A 242 -4.18 17.71 6.51
CA GLY A 242 -3.04 17.09 5.80
C GLY A 242 -3.40 15.67 5.38
N TYR A 243 -4.24 15.55 4.37
CA TYR A 243 -4.64 14.24 3.87
C TYR A 243 -3.52 13.60 3.10
N GLU A 244 -3.37 12.30 3.30
CA GLU A 244 -2.48 11.49 2.47
C GLU A 244 -3.25 10.48 1.63
N GLY A 245 -4.37 9.98 2.11
CA GLY A 245 -5.17 9.04 1.34
C GLY A 245 -6.66 9.12 1.60
N GLY A 246 -7.35 8.22 0.92
CA GLY A 246 -8.78 8.02 1.11
C GLY A 246 -9.33 6.90 0.23
N VAL A 247 -10.61 6.60 0.42
CA VAL A 247 -11.33 5.62 -0.39
C VAL A 247 -12.71 6.13 -0.74
N LEU A 248 -13.14 5.86 -1.97
CA LEU A 248 -14.51 5.99 -2.40
C LEU A 248 -15.19 4.61 -2.33
N MET A 249 -16.32 4.54 -1.61
CA MET A 249 -17.08 3.31 -1.50
C MET A 249 -17.90 3.02 -2.79
N ASN A 250 -18.29 1.77 -2.97
CA ASN A 250 -19.03 1.30 -4.14
C ASN A 250 -20.43 1.94 -4.31
N ASP A 251 -20.96 2.59 -3.26
CA ASP A 251 -22.19 3.36 -3.34
C ASP A 251 -22.03 4.66 -4.14
N ASN A 252 -20.80 5.01 -4.50
CA ASN A 252 -20.42 6.26 -5.15
C ASN A 252 -20.93 7.51 -4.41
N LYS A 253 -21.04 7.42 -3.08
CA LYS A 253 -21.50 8.46 -2.16
C LYS A 253 -20.58 8.65 -0.97
N THR A 254 -20.13 7.54 -0.39
CA THR A 254 -19.39 7.55 0.86
C THR A 254 -17.90 7.57 0.57
N VAL A 255 -17.21 8.54 1.16
CA VAL A 255 -15.76 8.70 1.09
C VAL A 255 -15.19 8.64 2.50
N TYR A 256 -14.10 7.93 2.67
CA TYR A 256 -13.29 7.98 3.88
C TYR A 256 -11.95 8.62 3.55
N LEU A 257 -11.44 9.46 4.45
CA LEU A 257 -10.20 10.21 4.28
C LEU A 257 -9.29 10.01 5.48
N PHE A 258 -8.01 9.95 5.21
CA PHE A 258 -6.95 9.65 6.16
C PHE A 258 -6.00 10.83 6.24
N GLU A 259 -5.73 11.31 7.47
CA GLU A 259 -4.82 12.43 7.68
C GLU A 259 -3.49 11.92 8.24
N ASP A 260 -2.38 12.17 7.52
CA ASP A 260 -1.06 12.03 8.08
C ASP A 260 -0.81 13.13 9.11
N GLY A 261 -0.86 12.74 10.36
CA GLY A 261 -0.66 13.64 11.47
C GLY A 261 -0.61 12.91 12.80
N THR A 262 0.04 13.53 13.75
CA THR A 262 -0.01 13.10 15.15
C THR A 262 -0.42 14.29 16.02
N PRO A 263 -1.67 14.34 16.51
CA PRO A 263 -2.77 13.40 16.22
C PRO A 263 -3.32 13.55 14.80
N GLY A 264 -3.65 12.42 14.18
CA GLY A 264 -4.31 12.33 12.88
C GLY A 264 -5.82 12.14 13.00
N LEU A 265 -6.56 12.47 11.93
CA LEU A 265 -8.02 12.32 11.82
C LEU A 265 -8.39 11.20 10.86
N LEU A 266 -9.43 10.46 11.21
CA LEU A 266 -10.20 9.63 10.29
C LEU A 266 -11.53 10.33 10.01
N ILE A 267 -11.80 10.61 8.75
CA ILE A 267 -12.94 11.40 8.28
C ILE A 267 -13.85 10.53 7.42
N LYS A 268 -15.15 10.79 7.48
CA LYS A 268 -16.17 10.23 6.57
C LYS A 268 -16.99 11.35 5.96
N PHE A 269 -17.14 11.34 4.66
CA PHE A 269 -18.08 12.20 3.94
C PHE A 269 -19.15 11.35 3.27
N VAL A 270 -20.41 11.78 3.34
CA VAL A 270 -21.54 11.13 2.66
C VAL A 270 -22.22 12.13 1.76
N ALA A 271 -22.12 11.93 0.45
CA ALA A 271 -22.75 12.77 -0.55
C ALA A 271 -24.29 12.64 -0.54
N ASN A 272 -25.01 13.72 -0.79
CA ASN A 272 -26.47 13.70 -0.93
C ASN A 272 -26.88 12.87 -2.16
N THR A 273 -26.14 13.01 -3.25
CA THR A 273 -26.40 12.33 -4.53
C THR A 273 -25.16 11.54 -4.94
N ALA A 274 -25.35 10.31 -5.41
CA ALA A 274 -24.24 9.47 -5.88
C ALA A 274 -23.48 10.17 -7.02
N GLY A 275 -22.16 10.25 -6.89
CA GLY A 275 -21.27 10.88 -7.86
C GLY A 275 -21.18 12.40 -7.77
N ASP A 276 -22.02 13.06 -6.99
CA ASP A 276 -21.93 14.51 -6.73
C ASP A 276 -21.38 14.78 -5.32
N PHE A 277 -20.09 15.05 -5.23
CA PHE A 277 -19.41 15.34 -3.97
C PHE A 277 -19.40 16.82 -3.59
N THR A 278 -20.16 17.67 -4.28
CA THR A 278 -20.29 19.09 -3.93
C THR A 278 -21.30 19.36 -2.81
N SER A 279 -22.10 18.35 -2.45
CA SER A 279 -23.14 18.44 -1.43
C SER A 279 -23.20 17.15 -0.61
N GLY A 280 -23.20 17.27 0.71
CA GLY A 280 -23.22 16.13 1.62
C GLY A 280 -22.90 16.52 3.05
N GLN A 281 -22.70 15.50 3.88
CA GLN A 281 -22.38 15.64 5.30
C GLN A 281 -21.01 15.06 5.64
N LEU A 282 -20.19 15.87 6.29
CA LEU A 282 -18.87 15.48 6.81
C LEU A 282 -19.00 14.99 8.25
N TYR A 283 -18.19 14.00 8.60
CA TYR A 283 -18.10 13.42 9.93
C TYR A 283 -16.63 13.18 10.32
N ALA A 284 -16.29 13.39 11.60
CA ALA A 284 -15.03 12.93 12.17
C ALA A 284 -15.27 11.67 13.01
N HIS A 285 -14.33 10.73 12.98
CA HIS A 285 -14.42 9.50 13.78
C HIS A 285 -14.29 9.81 15.26
N LYS A 286 -15.17 9.18 16.07
CA LYS A 286 -15.17 9.23 17.52
C LYS A 286 -15.56 7.86 18.07
N ALA A 287 -14.59 7.04 18.39
CA ALA A 287 -14.76 5.63 18.72
C ALA A 287 -15.67 5.37 19.93
N ASP A 288 -15.78 6.31 20.88
CA ASP A 288 -16.63 6.24 22.06
C ASP A 288 -18.06 6.81 21.84
N ALA A 289 -18.35 7.43 20.71
CA ALA A 289 -19.71 7.81 20.33
C ALA A 289 -20.56 6.57 19.98
N ALA A 290 -21.87 6.68 20.17
CA ALA A 290 -22.79 5.58 19.89
C ALA A 290 -22.76 5.11 18.43
N ASP A 291 -22.71 6.05 17.49
CA ASP A 291 -22.63 5.84 16.05
C ASP A 291 -21.22 5.92 15.49
N LYS A 292 -20.21 6.06 16.33
CA LYS A 292 -18.78 6.21 16.01
C LYS A 292 -18.40 7.47 15.24
N TRP A 293 -19.31 8.39 15.00
CA TRP A 293 -19.10 9.56 14.17
C TRP A 293 -19.70 10.81 14.78
N ILE A 294 -19.02 11.94 14.65
CA ILE A 294 -19.53 13.27 15.00
C ILE A 294 -19.71 14.10 13.73
N PRO A 295 -20.91 14.66 13.49
CA PRO A 295 -21.15 15.50 12.32
C PRO A 295 -20.36 16.81 12.44
N ILE A 296 -19.85 17.26 11.29
CA ILE A 296 -19.13 18.53 11.15
C ILE A 296 -19.99 19.47 10.31
N GLU A 297 -20.16 20.70 10.74
CA GLU A 297 -20.97 21.68 10.05
C GLU A 297 -20.36 22.07 8.71
N ASN A 298 -21.21 22.09 7.66
CA ASN A 298 -20.81 22.45 6.30
C ASN A 298 -20.78 23.99 6.13
N ASN A 299 -19.87 24.66 6.81
CA ASN A 299 -19.54 26.06 6.56
C ASN A 299 -18.02 26.21 6.39
N LEU A 300 -17.60 27.17 5.56
CA LEU A 300 -16.21 27.27 5.13
C LEU A 300 -15.22 27.48 6.28
N ASP A 301 -15.59 28.25 7.31
CA ASP A 301 -14.72 28.52 8.46
C ASP A 301 -14.48 27.22 9.29
N THR A 302 -15.54 26.44 9.52
CA THR A 302 -15.46 25.13 10.18
C THR A 302 -14.61 24.17 9.37
N LEU A 303 -14.80 24.12 8.06
CA LEU A 303 -14.10 23.21 7.15
C LEU A 303 -12.61 23.57 7.03
N ILE A 304 -12.26 24.85 6.99
CA ILE A 304 -10.86 25.32 7.03
C ILE A 304 -10.18 24.92 8.34
N ASN A 305 -10.91 24.95 9.45
CA ASN A 305 -10.41 24.64 10.80
C ASN A 305 -10.80 23.23 11.27
N LEU A 306 -11.07 22.31 10.35
CA LEU A 306 -11.59 20.96 10.62
C LEU A 306 -10.89 20.27 11.78
N LYS A 307 -9.57 20.20 11.76
CA LYS A 307 -8.77 19.51 12.77
C LYS A 307 -9.03 20.04 14.17
N SER A 308 -9.01 21.36 14.34
CA SER A 308 -9.29 22.01 15.63
C SER A 308 -10.73 21.76 16.09
N VAL A 309 -11.70 21.83 15.18
CA VAL A 309 -13.11 21.58 15.49
C VAL A 309 -13.34 20.14 15.93
N ALA A 310 -12.80 19.18 15.18
CA ALA A 310 -12.97 17.76 15.44
C ALA A 310 -12.38 17.35 16.80
N PHE A 311 -11.13 17.74 17.09
CA PHE A 311 -10.50 17.39 18.37
C PHE A 311 -11.12 18.08 19.57
N LYS A 312 -11.58 19.34 19.46
CA LYS A 312 -12.36 19.99 20.52
C LYS A 312 -13.66 19.26 20.86
N ARG A 313 -14.20 18.48 19.93
CA ARG A 313 -15.38 17.63 20.13
C ARG A 313 -15.02 16.19 20.54
N GLY A 314 -13.73 15.93 20.79
CA GLY A 314 -13.24 14.65 21.26
C GLY A 314 -13.09 13.59 20.17
N ALA A 315 -12.81 13.99 18.92
CA ALA A 315 -12.49 13.04 17.85
C ALA A 315 -11.36 12.08 18.26
N THR A 316 -11.38 10.89 17.71
CA THR A 316 -10.36 9.87 17.96
C THR A 316 -9.05 10.28 17.33
N MET A 317 -7.98 10.13 18.11
CA MET A 317 -6.60 10.46 17.72
C MET A 317 -5.87 9.21 17.22
N TYR A 318 -5.28 9.32 16.04
CA TYR A 318 -4.45 8.32 15.38
C TYR A 318 -2.99 8.79 15.29
N THR A 319 -2.10 7.88 14.88
CA THR A 319 -0.67 8.16 14.70
C THR A 319 -0.30 8.00 13.22
N ARG A 320 -0.46 9.07 12.43
CA ARG A 320 -0.14 9.09 11.00
C ARG A 320 -0.95 8.05 10.21
N LEU A 321 -2.19 8.39 9.88
CA LEU A 321 -2.99 7.62 8.92
C LEU A 321 -2.57 8.03 7.51
N GLU A 322 -2.12 7.05 6.75
CA GLU A 322 -1.57 7.27 5.42
C GLU A 322 -2.59 6.84 4.35
N TRP A 323 -2.32 5.71 3.71
CA TRP A 323 -3.18 5.21 2.63
C TRP A 323 -4.23 4.23 3.14
N GLY A 324 -5.19 3.94 2.26
CA GLY A 324 -6.14 2.87 2.51
C GLY A 324 -6.84 2.41 1.25
N ALA A 325 -7.44 1.23 1.35
CA ALA A 325 -8.18 0.63 0.25
C ALA A 325 -9.38 -0.19 0.74
N VAL A 326 -10.38 -0.34 -0.13
CA VAL A 326 -11.53 -1.20 0.12
C VAL A 326 -11.22 -2.61 -0.39
N ASN A 327 -11.31 -3.60 0.49
CA ASN A 327 -11.33 -4.98 0.06
C ASN A 327 -12.70 -5.33 -0.52
N LYS A 328 -12.77 -5.50 -1.85
CA LYS A 328 -14.03 -5.78 -2.57
C LYS A 328 -14.68 -7.11 -2.18
N THR A 329 -13.90 -8.03 -1.63
CA THR A 329 -14.39 -9.36 -1.23
C THR A 329 -15.21 -9.31 0.05
N ASN A 330 -14.83 -8.47 1.02
CA ASN A 330 -15.49 -8.38 2.31
C ASN A 330 -16.11 -7.01 2.62
N GLY A 331 -15.89 -6.01 1.77
CA GLY A 331 -16.43 -4.65 1.92
C GLY A 331 -15.78 -3.81 3.02
N LYS A 332 -14.74 -4.30 3.68
CA LYS A 332 -14.03 -3.58 4.73
C LYS A 332 -12.95 -2.67 4.17
N ILE A 333 -12.60 -1.66 4.93
CA ILE A 333 -11.56 -0.70 4.59
C ILE A 333 -10.33 -1.05 5.42
N TYR A 334 -9.17 -1.12 4.76
CA TYR A 334 -7.89 -1.30 5.41
C TYR A 334 -7.10 -0.02 5.26
N ILE A 335 -6.45 0.41 6.35
CA ILE A 335 -5.80 1.72 6.45
C ILE A 335 -4.43 1.52 7.09
N THR A 336 -3.40 2.12 6.53
CA THR A 336 -2.08 2.16 7.14
C THR A 336 -2.02 3.23 8.22
N GLU A 337 -1.44 2.88 9.35
CA GLU A 337 -1.08 3.79 10.43
C GLU A 337 0.42 3.62 10.66
N THR A 338 1.20 4.53 10.10
CA THR A 338 2.67 4.43 10.01
C THR A 338 3.34 4.49 11.37
N GLY A 339 2.69 5.12 12.33
CA GLY A 339 3.18 5.26 13.68
C GLY A 339 4.03 6.51 13.90
N ASN A 340 4.39 6.75 15.13
CA ASN A 340 5.21 7.89 15.54
C ASN A 340 6.11 7.50 16.72
N ASP A 341 7.40 7.73 16.59
CA ASP A 341 8.41 7.38 17.59
C ASP A 341 8.18 8.10 18.93
N ASN A 342 7.51 9.25 18.91
CA ASN A 342 7.29 10.05 20.10
C ASN A 342 5.97 10.84 20.07
N PRO A 343 4.81 10.17 20.12
CA PRO A 343 3.51 10.80 19.96
C PRO A 343 3.08 11.63 21.20
N GLY A 344 3.72 11.45 22.34
CA GLY A 344 3.22 11.94 23.62
C GLY A 344 3.00 13.44 23.70
N SER A 345 3.92 14.27 23.19
CA SER A 345 3.75 15.73 23.21
C SER A 345 2.55 16.19 22.37
N ALA A 346 2.34 15.57 21.23
CA ALA A 346 1.23 15.88 20.33
C ALA A 346 -0.13 15.44 20.89
N PHE A 347 -0.17 14.31 21.59
CA PHE A 347 -1.39 13.84 22.25
C PHE A 347 -1.73 14.61 23.54
N LYS A 348 -0.72 15.15 24.22
CA LYS A 348 -0.85 15.77 25.53
C LYS A 348 -1.27 17.24 25.46
N SER A 349 -0.91 17.96 24.42
CA SER A 349 -1.05 19.41 24.32
C SER A 349 -1.61 19.86 22.96
N GLY A 350 -1.93 21.14 22.85
CA GLY A 350 -2.46 21.71 21.62
C GLY A 350 -3.77 21.03 21.18
N LEU A 351 -3.82 20.58 19.96
CA LEU A 351 -5.02 19.93 19.39
C LEU A 351 -5.31 18.59 20.06
N GLY A 352 -4.28 17.85 20.47
CA GLY A 352 -4.44 16.54 21.10
C GLY A 352 -5.01 16.59 22.54
N ALA A 353 -5.00 17.75 23.20
CA ALA A 353 -5.42 17.85 24.59
C ALA A 353 -6.88 17.41 24.85
N THR A 354 -7.75 17.55 23.86
CA THR A 354 -9.19 17.25 23.95
C THR A 354 -9.63 16.03 23.13
N GLY A 355 -8.75 15.47 22.31
CA GLY A 355 -9.04 14.27 21.55
C GLY A 355 -9.08 13.00 22.42
N THR A 356 -9.65 11.93 21.90
CA THR A 356 -9.72 10.60 22.54
C THR A 356 -8.65 9.69 21.96
N ILE A 357 -7.84 9.05 22.81
CA ILE A 357 -6.84 8.07 22.35
C ILE A 357 -7.54 6.87 21.69
N ALA A 358 -7.09 6.48 20.53
CA ALA A 358 -7.62 5.32 19.83
C ALA A 358 -7.43 4.03 20.65
N ASN A 359 -8.46 3.22 20.74
CA ASN A 359 -8.44 2.02 21.60
C ASN A 359 -7.36 1.01 21.19
N HIS A 360 -7.06 0.89 19.90
CA HIS A 360 -6.02 -0.02 19.42
C HIS A 360 -4.62 0.41 19.89
N LEU A 361 -4.36 1.71 20.10
CA LEU A 361 -3.10 2.20 20.69
C LEU A 361 -3.02 1.85 22.18
N VAL A 362 -4.14 1.94 22.91
CA VAL A 362 -4.22 1.50 24.31
C VAL A 362 -3.93 0.01 24.42
N LEU A 363 -4.54 -0.81 23.56
CA LEU A 363 -4.32 -2.26 23.52
C LEU A 363 -2.89 -2.61 23.12
N ALA A 364 -2.33 -1.93 22.13
CA ALA A 364 -0.95 -2.11 21.70
C ALA A 364 0.03 -1.78 22.83
N TYR A 365 -0.18 -0.69 23.55
CA TYR A 365 0.62 -0.33 24.71
C TYR A 365 0.56 -1.41 25.79
N LYS A 366 -0.62 -1.83 26.20
CA LYS A 366 -0.81 -2.88 27.22
C LYS A 366 -0.09 -4.17 26.84
N ASN A 367 -0.27 -4.64 25.61
CA ASN A 367 0.29 -5.91 25.16
C ASN A 367 1.81 -5.84 24.98
N ARG A 368 2.33 -4.78 24.37
CA ARG A 368 3.75 -4.64 24.06
C ARG A 368 4.62 -4.42 25.29
N TYR A 369 4.21 -3.48 26.14
CA TYR A 369 5.02 -3.14 27.30
C TYR A 369 4.98 -4.21 28.37
N GLN A 370 3.95 -5.03 28.40
CA GLN A 370 3.97 -6.26 29.20
C GLN A 370 5.03 -7.25 28.72
N ILE A 371 5.23 -7.34 27.40
CA ILE A 371 6.19 -8.28 26.80
C ILE A 371 7.61 -7.74 26.89
N VAL A 372 7.83 -6.48 26.48
CA VAL A 372 9.17 -5.88 26.34
C VAL A 372 9.89 -5.74 27.68
N ASN A 373 9.18 -5.39 28.74
CA ASN A 373 9.78 -5.16 30.04
C ASN A 373 9.66 -6.34 31.00
N GLY A 374 9.04 -7.44 30.58
CA GLY A 374 8.73 -8.56 31.48
C GLY A 374 7.79 -8.17 32.63
N THR A 375 7.22 -6.98 32.58
CA THR A 375 6.36 -6.39 33.62
C THR A 375 4.95 -6.29 33.09
N SER A 376 4.00 -6.86 33.80
CA SER A 376 2.59 -6.65 33.50
C SER A 376 2.25 -5.17 33.61
N PHE A 377 1.54 -4.63 32.64
CA PHE A 377 0.96 -3.28 32.78
C PHE A 377 -0.08 -3.32 33.93
N PRO A 378 0.18 -2.67 35.06
CA PRO A 378 -0.66 -2.84 36.24
C PRO A 378 -1.79 -1.82 36.23
N GLY A 379 -2.72 -1.87 35.28
CA GLY A 379 -3.70 -0.81 35.25
C GLY A 379 -4.94 -1.07 34.43
N THR A 380 -5.83 -0.12 34.53
CA THR A 380 -7.05 -0.02 33.75
C THR A 380 -6.75 0.52 32.36
N ASP A 381 -7.72 0.43 31.43
CA ASP A 381 -7.60 1.06 30.11
C ASP A 381 -7.43 2.59 30.22
N ALA A 382 -8.01 3.22 31.22
CA ALA A 382 -7.81 4.64 31.49
C ALA A 382 -6.33 4.96 31.81
N ALA A 383 -5.70 4.18 32.70
CA ALA A 383 -4.28 4.37 33.03
C ALA A 383 -3.36 4.07 31.83
N ALA A 384 -3.71 3.09 30.97
CA ALA A 384 -3.00 2.83 29.74
C ALA A 384 -3.14 4.00 28.74
N SER A 385 -4.34 4.52 28.58
CA SER A 385 -4.62 5.71 27.75
C SER A 385 -3.82 6.93 28.23
N ASP A 386 -3.78 7.17 29.51
CA ASP A 386 -2.97 8.26 30.10
C ASP A 386 -1.48 8.06 29.85
N SER A 387 -0.99 6.82 29.91
CA SER A 387 0.41 6.50 29.63
C SER A 387 0.76 6.73 28.17
N VAL A 388 -0.11 6.33 27.24
CA VAL A 388 0.06 6.61 25.80
C VAL A 388 0.07 8.12 25.55
N ARG A 389 -0.89 8.86 26.12
CA ARG A 389 -0.97 10.32 26.03
C ARG A 389 0.28 11.02 26.55
N ASN A 390 0.90 10.49 27.60
CA ASN A 390 2.09 11.08 28.22
C ASN A 390 3.43 10.63 27.58
N GLY A 391 3.40 9.90 26.49
CA GLY A 391 4.58 9.52 25.72
C GLY A 391 5.29 8.25 26.21
N ALA A 392 4.65 7.47 27.07
CA ALA A 392 5.20 6.16 27.47
C ALA A 392 5.18 5.14 26.31
N PHE A 393 4.27 5.31 25.38
CA PHE A 393 4.19 4.47 24.18
C PHE A 393 5.04 5.06 23.05
N LYS A 394 5.85 4.18 22.44
CA LYS A 394 6.65 4.47 21.26
C LYS A 394 6.11 3.63 20.11
N ASP A 395 5.59 4.25 19.09
CA ASP A 395 4.96 3.57 17.96
C ASP A 395 5.92 3.48 16.76
N TYR A 396 6.99 2.71 16.94
CA TYR A 396 8.09 2.63 15.97
C TYR A 396 7.73 1.97 14.65
N TYR A 397 6.76 1.05 14.67
CA TYR A 397 6.53 0.15 13.54
C TYR A 397 5.18 0.34 12.86
N GLY A 398 4.26 1.04 13.50
CA GLY A 398 2.92 1.22 12.99
C GLY A 398 2.13 -0.08 12.81
N ARG A 399 1.10 -0.06 12.00
CA ARG A 399 0.19 -1.18 11.74
C ARG A 399 -0.71 -0.94 10.54
N VAL A 400 -1.40 -1.99 10.12
CA VAL A 400 -2.58 -1.91 9.26
C VAL A 400 -3.82 -2.00 10.14
N LEU A 401 -4.72 -1.05 9.99
CA LEU A 401 -6.04 -1.03 10.64
C LEU A 401 -7.10 -1.62 9.72
N GLU A 402 -8.16 -2.18 10.30
CA GLU A 402 -9.38 -2.55 9.62
C GLU A 402 -10.52 -1.68 10.15
N LEU A 403 -11.20 -0.97 9.28
CA LEU A 403 -12.44 -0.25 9.55
C LEU A 403 -13.62 -1.04 8.96
N ASP A 404 -14.59 -1.34 9.79
CA ASP A 404 -15.89 -1.84 9.34
C ASP A 404 -16.81 -0.64 9.01
N PRO A 405 -17.12 -0.38 7.73
CA PRO A 405 -17.91 0.79 7.34
C PRO A 405 -19.36 0.76 7.84
N THR A 406 -19.87 -0.43 8.19
CA THR A 406 -21.24 -0.61 8.70
C THR A 406 -21.35 -0.18 10.15
N THR A 407 -20.36 -0.53 10.97
CA THR A 407 -20.38 -0.28 12.41
C THR A 407 -19.53 0.93 12.82
N GLY A 408 -18.61 1.39 11.97
CA GLY A 408 -17.62 2.42 12.29
C GLY A 408 -16.51 1.94 13.24
N VAL A 409 -16.43 0.65 13.51
CA VAL A 409 -15.42 0.08 14.43
C VAL A 409 -14.08 -0.04 13.70
N VAL A 410 -13.02 0.47 14.33
CA VAL A 410 -11.63 0.36 13.88
C VAL A 410 -10.86 -0.57 14.81
N ARG A 411 -10.12 -1.51 14.23
CA ARG A 411 -9.24 -2.43 14.97
C ARG A 411 -7.91 -2.63 14.25
N THR A 412 -6.89 -3.05 14.96
CA THR A 412 -5.66 -3.54 14.33
C THR A 412 -5.97 -4.83 13.57
N PHE A 413 -5.57 -4.86 12.31
CA PHE A 413 -5.60 -6.05 11.46
C PHE A 413 -4.25 -6.76 11.44
N PHE A 414 -3.18 -6.01 11.15
CA PHE A 414 -1.83 -6.53 11.08
C PHE A 414 -0.87 -5.52 11.72
N GLU A 415 -0.08 -5.98 12.69
CA GLU A 415 0.79 -5.08 13.45
C GLU A 415 2.21 -5.11 12.91
N GLY A 416 2.85 -3.94 12.81
CA GLY A 416 4.27 -3.83 12.56
C GLY A 416 5.11 -4.32 13.75
N GLY A 417 6.35 -4.55 13.55
CA GLY A 417 7.22 -5.05 14.61
C GLY A 417 7.97 -6.30 14.16
N PRO A 418 8.43 -7.24 14.97
CA PRO A 418 7.95 -7.56 16.33
C PRO A 418 8.57 -6.68 17.40
N TYR A 419 7.80 -6.47 18.44
CA TYR A 419 8.34 -5.92 19.67
C TYR A 419 9.03 -7.02 20.46
N HIS A 420 10.27 -6.77 20.80
CA HIS A 420 11.10 -7.74 21.51
C HIS A 420 10.65 -7.92 22.96
N THR A 421 10.72 -9.15 23.44
CA THR A 421 10.67 -9.47 24.88
C THR A 421 11.96 -9.06 25.60
N ALA A 422 13.01 -8.72 24.85
CA ALA A 422 14.30 -8.32 25.36
C ALA A 422 14.32 -6.83 25.75
N SER A 423 15.00 -6.51 26.83
CA SER A 423 15.29 -5.13 27.17
C SER A 423 16.28 -4.51 26.16
N ALA A 424 16.30 -3.19 26.08
CA ALA A 424 17.27 -2.42 25.33
C ALA A 424 18.73 -2.82 25.57
N SER A 425 19.03 -3.37 26.75
CA SER A 425 20.36 -3.84 27.13
C SER A 425 20.85 -5.08 26.37
N GLN A 426 19.99 -5.79 25.66
CA GLN A 426 20.40 -6.98 24.90
C GLN A 426 21.08 -6.68 23.56
N GLY A 427 21.07 -5.43 23.14
CA GLY A 427 21.76 -4.97 21.93
C GLY A 427 21.04 -5.32 20.62
N VAL A 428 21.55 -4.74 19.54
CA VAL A 428 20.95 -4.78 18.20
C VAL A 428 20.79 -6.18 17.61
N ASN A 429 21.68 -7.10 17.93
CA ASN A 429 21.63 -8.47 17.38
C ASN A 429 20.46 -9.31 17.93
N SER A 430 19.78 -8.82 18.95
CA SER A 430 18.61 -9.49 19.52
C SER A 430 17.32 -9.18 18.78
N TYR A 431 17.33 -8.20 17.87
CA TYR A 431 16.14 -7.80 17.10
C TYR A 431 16.07 -8.58 15.79
N PRO A 432 14.96 -9.25 15.51
CA PRO A 432 14.78 -9.90 14.23
C PRO A 432 14.69 -8.85 13.12
N ASN A 433 15.32 -9.17 12.01
CA ASN A 433 15.36 -8.32 10.82
C ASN A 433 14.36 -8.74 9.74
N VAL A 434 13.36 -9.50 10.11
CA VAL A 434 12.37 -10.09 9.22
C VAL A 434 10.96 -9.70 9.68
N HIS A 435 10.61 -8.45 9.53
CA HIS A 435 9.29 -7.94 9.89
C HIS A 435 8.94 -6.70 9.08
N PHE A 436 7.67 -6.42 9.03
CA PHE A 436 7.06 -5.28 8.40
C PHE A 436 7.12 -4.04 9.32
N SER A 437 7.35 -2.88 8.76
CA SER A 437 7.50 -1.65 9.53
C SER A 437 7.03 -0.43 8.77
N ASN A 438 6.47 0.53 9.49
CA ASN A 438 6.05 1.82 8.97
C ASN A 438 5.26 1.69 7.65
N PRO A 439 4.09 1.06 7.71
CA PRO A 439 3.26 0.91 6.53
C PRO A 439 2.73 2.26 6.08
N ASP A 440 2.84 2.50 4.78
CA ASP A 440 2.38 3.68 4.12
C ASP A 440 1.43 3.29 2.97
N GLY A 441 1.93 3.00 1.78
CA GLY A 441 1.11 2.60 0.65
C GLY A 441 0.34 1.30 0.89
N LEU A 442 -0.97 1.31 0.57
CA LEU A 442 -1.83 0.14 0.68
C LEU A 442 -2.84 0.07 -0.47
N ASN A 443 -2.97 -1.12 -1.06
CA ASN A 443 -3.97 -1.39 -2.08
C ASN A 443 -4.33 -2.88 -2.11
N PHE A 444 -5.21 -3.28 -3.04
CA PHE A 444 -5.54 -4.69 -3.27
C PHE A 444 -5.27 -5.12 -4.70
N ALA A 445 -4.78 -6.35 -4.84
CA ALA A 445 -4.67 -7.05 -6.12
C ALA A 445 -5.60 -8.27 -6.13
N TYR A 446 -6.32 -8.43 -7.23
CA TYR A 446 -7.24 -9.55 -7.45
C TYR A 446 -6.65 -10.44 -8.55
N ILE A 447 -6.01 -11.54 -8.14
CA ILE A 447 -5.27 -12.43 -9.04
C ILE A 447 -5.82 -13.84 -8.92
N LYS A 448 -6.31 -14.38 -10.03
CA LYS A 448 -6.84 -15.76 -10.11
C LYS A 448 -7.84 -16.14 -9.02
N GLY A 449 -8.76 -15.23 -8.74
CA GLY A 449 -9.82 -15.45 -7.76
C GLY A 449 -9.40 -15.26 -6.30
N LYS A 450 -8.16 -14.89 -6.04
CA LYS A 450 -7.66 -14.53 -4.72
C LYS A 450 -7.51 -13.03 -4.56
N THR A 451 -7.64 -12.57 -3.32
CA THR A 451 -7.42 -11.19 -2.92
C THR A 451 -6.10 -11.09 -2.17
N TYR A 452 -5.22 -10.24 -2.66
CA TYR A 452 -3.96 -9.92 -1.99
C TYR A 452 -3.95 -8.46 -1.57
N MET A 453 -3.54 -8.19 -0.34
CA MET A 453 -3.21 -6.83 0.10
C MET A 453 -1.80 -6.51 -0.35
N ILE A 454 -1.64 -5.40 -1.06
CA ILE A 454 -0.33 -4.80 -1.36
C ILE A 454 -0.03 -3.86 -0.20
N MET A 455 1.13 -4.00 0.43
CA MET A 455 1.60 -3.10 1.50
C MET A 455 2.98 -2.60 1.16
N GLN A 456 3.25 -1.34 1.45
CA GLN A 456 4.50 -0.66 1.18
C GLN A 456 5.00 0.02 2.46
N GLU A 457 6.31 0.15 2.58
CA GLU A 457 6.97 0.76 3.72
C GLU A 457 7.49 2.15 3.37
N ASP A 458 7.28 3.10 4.29
CA ASP A 458 8.10 4.30 4.45
C ASP A 458 8.88 4.18 5.77
N LEU A 459 10.04 3.52 5.69
CA LEU A 459 10.86 3.31 6.87
C LEU A 459 11.35 4.65 7.40
N ASN A 460 10.91 5.00 8.58
CA ASN A 460 11.20 6.26 9.25
C ASN A 460 12.71 6.45 9.50
N GLY A 461 13.40 6.70 8.41
CA GLY A 461 14.79 7.16 8.36
C GLY A 461 15.83 6.19 8.80
N ARG A 462 15.65 4.83 8.70
CA ARG A 462 16.64 4.24 9.52
C ARG A 462 17.31 2.98 9.16
N THR A 463 16.91 1.89 9.35
CA THR A 463 17.80 0.78 9.20
C THR A 463 17.20 -0.35 8.46
N TRP A 464 18.06 -1.08 7.83
CA TRP A 464 17.80 -2.36 7.25
C TRP A 464 17.18 -3.37 8.23
N ASN A 465 17.46 -3.18 9.53
CA ASN A 465 17.09 -4.12 10.56
C ASN A 465 15.74 -3.84 11.19
N ARG A 466 15.06 -2.83 10.73
CA ARG A 466 13.72 -2.43 11.24
C ARG A 466 13.69 -2.41 12.77
N MET A 467 14.71 -1.82 13.35
CA MET A 467 14.87 -1.69 14.80
C MET A 467 14.18 -0.43 15.31
N PRO A 468 13.80 -0.40 16.60
CA PRO A 468 13.38 0.85 17.23
C PRO A 468 14.40 1.97 17.02
N ALA A 469 13.92 3.21 16.87
CA ALA A 469 14.74 4.36 16.49
C ALA A 469 15.96 4.59 17.41
N GLU A 470 15.82 4.34 18.70
CA GLU A 470 16.89 4.49 19.68
C GLU A 470 18.04 3.50 19.56
N TYR A 471 17.87 2.44 18.77
CA TYR A 471 18.89 1.41 18.55
C TYR A 471 19.46 1.41 17.14
N GLN A 472 19.02 2.31 16.33
CA GLN A 472 19.44 2.37 14.94
C GLN A 472 20.83 3.00 14.78
N ALA A 473 21.67 2.31 14.03
CA ALA A 473 22.99 2.81 13.63
C ALA A 473 23.09 2.72 12.11
N GLY A 474 22.70 3.72 11.39
CA GLY A 474 22.79 3.72 9.94
C GLY A 474 21.94 4.80 9.30
N THR A 475 22.20 5.08 8.05
CA THR A 475 21.62 6.21 7.33
C THR A 475 20.86 5.80 6.08
N GLN A 476 20.95 4.55 5.65
CA GLN A 476 20.26 4.06 4.46
C GLN A 476 19.03 3.27 4.85
N THR A 477 17.92 3.61 4.22
CA THR A 477 16.67 2.83 4.25
C THR A 477 16.60 1.97 3.00
N ILE A 478 15.99 0.80 3.13
CA ILE A 478 15.52 -0.02 2.00
C ILE A 478 14.09 -0.40 2.32
N CYS A 479 13.16 0.33 1.74
CA CYS A 479 11.75 0.06 1.87
C CYS A 479 11.34 -1.08 0.95
N GLU A 480 10.46 -1.93 1.43
CA GLU A 480 10.01 -3.13 0.74
C GLU A 480 8.49 -3.06 0.50
N SER A 481 8.04 -3.76 -0.54
CA SER A 481 6.61 -3.97 -0.78
C SER A 481 6.28 -5.44 -0.71
N TYR A 482 5.12 -5.73 -0.11
CA TYR A 482 4.66 -7.08 0.18
C TYR A 482 3.27 -7.35 -0.37
N LEU A 483 3.01 -8.63 -0.64
CA LEU A 483 1.65 -9.16 -0.75
C LEU A 483 1.31 -9.97 0.50
N LEU A 484 0.08 -9.83 0.95
CA LEU A 484 -0.53 -10.67 1.96
C LEU A 484 -1.79 -11.32 1.39
N ASP A 485 -1.87 -12.66 1.44
CA ASP A 485 -3.08 -13.40 1.04
C ASP A 485 -4.18 -13.16 2.08
N MET A 486 -5.29 -12.56 1.65
CA MET A 486 -6.41 -12.19 2.53
C MET A 486 -7.29 -13.36 2.98
N ASP A 487 -7.05 -14.55 2.45
CA ASP A 487 -7.72 -15.79 2.92
C ASP A 487 -7.05 -16.35 4.20
N ILE A 488 -5.87 -15.84 4.59
CA ILE A 488 -5.16 -16.26 5.79
C ILE A 488 -5.81 -15.62 7.01
N ALA A 489 -6.39 -16.45 7.86
CA ALA A 489 -6.90 -16.00 9.15
C ALA A 489 -5.73 -15.75 10.13
N ASN A 490 -5.70 -14.56 10.76
CA ASN A 490 -4.65 -14.14 11.69
C ASN A 490 -3.24 -14.22 11.07
N PRO A 491 -2.96 -13.43 10.02
CA PRO A 491 -1.68 -13.47 9.34
C PRO A 491 -0.53 -13.04 10.26
N THR A 492 0.64 -13.58 9.98
CA THR A 492 1.90 -13.30 10.66
C THR A 492 2.96 -12.81 9.67
N TYR A 493 4.12 -12.40 10.14
CA TYR A 493 5.23 -11.99 9.27
C TYR A 493 5.69 -13.07 8.30
N SER A 494 5.51 -14.34 8.67
CA SER A 494 5.87 -15.47 7.80
C SER A 494 4.93 -15.64 6.60
N ASP A 495 3.78 -14.98 6.63
CA ASP A 495 2.79 -15.00 5.55
C ASP A 495 3.00 -13.86 4.55
N LEU A 496 3.88 -12.91 4.87
CA LEU A 496 4.25 -11.83 3.96
C LEU A 496 5.11 -12.33 2.80
N MET A 497 4.76 -11.88 1.62
CA MET A 497 5.47 -12.18 0.39
C MET A 497 6.09 -10.90 -0.16
N ARG A 498 7.41 -10.76 -0.06
CA ARG A 498 8.11 -9.61 -0.65
C ARG A 498 8.04 -9.66 -2.17
N ILE A 499 7.58 -8.60 -2.78
CA ILE A 499 7.43 -8.51 -4.24
C ILE A 499 8.44 -7.59 -4.91
N THR A 500 8.93 -6.61 -4.16
CA THR A 500 9.99 -5.72 -4.61
C THR A 500 10.63 -5.02 -3.41
N ALA A 501 11.84 -4.52 -3.59
CA ALA A 501 12.47 -3.59 -2.67
C ALA A 501 13.05 -2.43 -3.48
N CYS A 502 12.91 -1.21 -2.97
CA CYS A 502 13.39 -0.04 -3.67
C CYS A 502 14.93 0.07 -3.65
N SER A 503 15.46 1.02 -4.40
CA SER A 503 16.86 1.39 -4.32
C SER A 503 17.17 2.06 -2.97
N PRO A 504 18.40 1.93 -2.45
CA PRO A 504 18.78 2.50 -1.18
C PRO A 504 18.45 3.99 -1.03
N GLY A 505 17.99 4.35 0.16
CA GLY A 505 17.61 5.72 0.51
C GLY A 505 16.22 6.14 0.04
N ALA A 506 15.55 5.29 -0.73
CA ALA A 506 14.22 5.59 -1.25
C ALA A 506 13.11 5.00 -0.38
N GLU A 507 11.97 5.65 -0.47
CA GLU A 507 10.68 5.12 -0.12
C GLU A 507 10.08 4.36 -1.29
N ILE A 508 9.25 3.34 -1.04
CA ILE A 508 8.49 2.63 -2.05
C ILE A 508 7.01 2.97 -1.94
N THR A 509 6.44 3.53 -3.01
CA THR A 509 5.08 4.04 -3.01
C THR A 509 4.29 3.57 -4.24
N GLY A 510 3.06 4.07 -4.42
CA GLY A 510 2.28 3.94 -5.64
C GLY A 510 1.75 2.54 -5.95
N GLY A 511 1.91 1.55 -5.08
CA GLY A 511 1.56 0.16 -5.32
C GLY A 511 0.11 -0.06 -5.72
N ILE A 512 -0.17 -0.14 -7.03
CA ILE A 512 -1.51 -0.37 -7.57
C ILE A 512 -1.53 -1.51 -8.58
N ALA A 513 -2.49 -2.43 -8.45
CA ALA A 513 -2.78 -3.41 -9.49
C ALA A 513 -3.74 -2.79 -10.50
N ILE A 514 -3.27 -2.52 -11.71
CA ILE A 514 -4.10 -1.98 -12.79
C ILE A 514 -4.94 -3.05 -13.48
N ASP A 515 -4.55 -4.29 -13.36
CA ASP A 515 -5.30 -5.49 -13.70
C ASP A 515 -4.66 -6.73 -13.04
N SER A 516 -5.17 -7.93 -13.32
CA SER A 516 -4.64 -9.18 -12.77
C SER A 516 -3.24 -9.56 -13.25
N ARG A 517 -2.65 -8.81 -14.19
CA ARG A 517 -1.36 -9.10 -14.83
C ARG A 517 -0.27 -8.12 -14.46
N THR A 518 -0.63 -6.88 -14.06
CA THR A 518 0.34 -5.80 -13.92
C THR A 518 0.06 -4.96 -12.69
N MET A 519 1.10 -4.77 -11.91
CA MET A 519 1.15 -3.81 -10.81
C MET A 519 2.14 -2.70 -11.16
N LEU A 520 1.82 -1.48 -10.76
CA LEU A 520 2.68 -0.31 -10.87
C LEU A 520 3.19 0.09 -9.50
N PHE A 521 4.41 0.59 -9.46
CA PHE A 521 5.09 1.06 -8.25
C PHE A 521 5.88 2.32 -8.54
N ASN A 522 6.10 3.12 -7.51
CA ASN A 522 7.00 4.26 -7.53
C ASN A 522 8.21 4.02 -6.61
N VAL A 523 9.29 4.72 -6.92
CA VAL A 523 10.44 4.93 -6.05
C VAL A 523 10.54 6.44 -5.83
N GLN A 524 10.36 6.86 -4.60
CA GLN A 524 10.47 8.27 -4.20
C GLN A 524 11.90 8.56 -3.72
N HIS A 525 12.41 9.74 -3.90
CA HIS A 525 13.68 10.33 -3.38
C HIS A 525 14.88 9.38 -3.16
N PRO A 526 15.30 8.56 -4.15
CA PRO A 526 16.42 7.63 -3.97
C PRO A 526 17.76 8.36 -3.76
N ASP A 527 18.71 7.65 -3.13
CA ASP A 527 20.07 8.17 -2.98
C ASP A 527 20.72 8.40 -4.36
N GLY A 528 21.28 9.57 -4.56
CA GLY A 528 21.97 9.94 -5.79
C GLY A 528 23.19 9.07 -6.14
N ALA A 529 23.73 8.32 -5.18
CA ALA A 529 24.81 7.35 -5.40
C ALA A 529 24.33 6.02 -6.02
N ASN A 530 23.04 5.83 -6.20
CA ASN A 530 22.50 4.64 -6.86
C ASN A 530 22.85 4.62 -8.36
N THR A 531 22.69 3.46 -8.97
CA THR A 531 22.93 3.30 -10.42
C THR A 531 21.80 3.92 -11.22
N PHE A 532 22.11 4.70 -12.25
CA PHE A 532 21.09 5.24 -13.17
C PHE A 532 20.29 4.08 -13.83
N PRO A 533 18.96 4.18 -13.93
CA PRO A 533 18.08 5.29 -13.55
C PRO A 533 17.61 5.27 -12.07
N TYR A 534 18.05 4.32 -11.26
CA TYR A 534 17.60 4.07 -9.90
C TYR A 534 18.12 5.09 -8.87
N ASN A 535 18.86 6.09 -9.32
CA ASN A 535 19.21 7.29 -8.56
C ASN A 535 18.27 8.47 -8.81
N ASN A 536 17.17 8.21 -9.51
CA ASN A 536 16.07 9.15 -9.75
C ASN A 536 14.75 8.51 -9.31
N SER A 537 13.76 9.34 -9.04
CA SER A 537 12.41 8.84 -8.82
C SER A 537 11.90 8.12 -10.06
N LEU A 538 11.26 6.98 -9.86
CA LEU A 538 10.82 6.10 -10.94
C LEU A 538 9.36 5.74 -10.78
N THR A 539 8.67 5.57 -11.92
CA THR A 539 7.47 4.75 -12.01
C THR A 539 7.79 3.52 -12.84
N TYR A 540 7.52 2.34 -12.32
CA TYR A 540 7.82 1.07 -13.00
C TYR A 540 6.67 0.07 -12.89
N ALA A 541 6.61 -0.85 -13.85
CA ALA A 541 5.66 -1.94 -13.86
C ALA A 541 6.34 -3.26 -13.48
N ILE A 542 5.63 -4.10 -12.74
CA ILE A 542 5.91 -5.52 -12.60
C ILE A 542 4.76 -6.27 -13.25
N SER A 543 5.04 -7.01 -14.33
CA SER A 543 4.05 -7.72 -15.12
C SER A 543 4.28 -9.23 -15.09
N GLY A 544 3.24 -10.01 -15.37
CA GLY A 544 3.31 -11.47 -15.40
C GLY A 544 2.66 -12.16 -14.21
N TRP A 545 1.91 -11.42 -13.39
CA TRP A 545 1.26 -11.95 -12.20
C TRP A 545 0.24 -13.06 -12.48
N ASP A 546 -0.41 -13.03 -13.65
CA ASP A 546 -1.31 -14.08 -14.13
C ASP A 546 -0.59 -15.38 -14.52
N GLY A 547 0.72 -15.32 -14.72
CA GLY A 547 1.59 -16.48 -14.95
C GLY A 547 1.99 -17.23 -13.68
N LEU A 548 1.81 -16.61 -12.50
CA LEU A 548 2.11 -17.25 -11.22
C LEU A 548 1.05 -18.31 -10.90
N THR A 549 1.47 -19.43 -10.35
CA THR A 549 0.56 -20.43 -9.82
C THR A 549 0.05 -19.99 -8.46
N THR A 550 -1.27 -20.02 -8.26
CA THR A 550 -1.85 -19.69 -6.96
C THR A 550 -1.88 -20.89 -6.03
N ALA A 551 -1.20 -20.75 -5.00
CA ALA A 551 -1.23 -21.01 -3.57
C ALA A 551 -1.74 -22.35 -2.98
N VAL A 552 -2.67 -23.11 -3.49
CA VAL A 552 -3.03 -24.37 -2.82
C VAL A 552 -1.94 -25.41 -3.05
N GLU A 553 -1.40 -25.52 -4.24
CA GLU A 553 -0.26 -26.40 -4.49
C GLU A 553 1.05 -25.92 -3.86
N GLU A 554 1.25 -24.59 -3.76
CA GLU A 554 2.50 -24.04 -3.21
C GLU A 554 2.51 -23.95 -1.70
N TYR A 555 1.38 -23.73 -1.05
CA TYR A 555 1.29 -23.92 0.40
C TYR A 555 1.69 -25.35 0.78
N PHE A 556 1.26 -26.34 0.01
CA PHE A 556 1.72 -27.73 0.17
C PHE A 556 3.18 -27.93 -0.25
N LYS A 557 3.72 -27.17 -1.22
CA LYS A 557 5.12 -27.25 -1.65
C LYS A 557 6.07 -26.48 -0.74
N SER A 558 5.69 -25.33 -0.23
CA SER A 558 6.53 -24.58 0.72
C SER A 558 6.60 -25.22 2.09
N LYS A 559 5.53 -25.88 2.53
CA LYS A 559 5.59 -26.78 3.70
C LYS A 559 6.29 -28.11 3.40
N ASN A 560 6.34 -28.54 2.15
CA ASN A 560 7.12 -29.72 1.74
C ASN A 560 8.63 -29.45 1.56
N ASN A 561 9.07 -28.21 1.59
CA ASN A 561 10.46 -27.83 1.87
C ASN A 561 10.83 -27.93 3.37
N SER A 562 9.87 -28.13 4.26
CA SER A 562 10.14 -28.70 5.57
C SER A 562 10.35 -30.21 5.35
N LEU A 563 11.47 -30.57 5.14
CA LEU A 563 12.37 -31.67 5.44
C LEU A 563 11.76 -33.03 5.92
N PHE A 564 10.43 -33.27 5.79
CA PHE A 564 9.88 -34.59 6.06
C PHE A 564 9.81 -35.37 4.75
N THR A 565 10.80 -36.24 4.56
CA THR A 565 10.92 -37.07 3.36
C THR A 565 10.99 -38.54 3.71
N ALA A 566 10.59 -39.38 2.74
CA ALA A 566 10.61 -40.82 2.83
C ALA A 566 11.24 -41.42 1.57
N TYR A 567 12.16 -42.37 1.74
CA TYR A 567 12.83 -43.03 0.62
C TYR A 567 13.14 -44.50 0.95
N PRO A 568 13.18 -45.41 -0.03
CA PRO A 568 12.88 -45.16 -1.43
C PRO A 568 11.43 -44.85 -1.67
N ASN A 569 11.13 -44.13 -2.72
CA ASN A 569 9.77 -43.87 -3.19
C ASN A 569 9.79 -43.86 -4.74
N PRO A 570 9.21 -44.85 -5.42
CA PRO A 570 8.35 -45.94 -4.93
C PRO A 570 9.05 -46.93 -3.98
N VAL A 571 8.26 -47.59 -3.13
CA VAL A 571 8.71 -48.51 -2.11
C VAL A 571 8.00 -49.88 -2.23
N ALA A 572 8.76 -50.97 -2.06
CA ALA A 572 8.19 -52.32 -2.03
C ALA A 572 7.93 -52.84 -0.60
N ASN A 573 8.92 -52.74 0.28
CA ASN A 573 8.85 -53.31 1.63
C ASN A 573 9.04 -52.28 2.74
N GLU A 574 10.13 -51.55 2.71
CA GLU A 574 10.52 -50.61 3.75
C GLU A 574 10.99 -49.28 3.19
N LEU A 575 10.64 -48.22 3.89
CA LEU A 575 11.13 -46.87 3.60
C LEU A 575 11.76 -46.25 4.85
N THR A 576 12.67 -45.33 4.64
CA THR A 576 13.33 -44.56 5.68
C THR A 576 12.82 -43.13 5.66
N LEU A 577 12.44 -42.63 6.84
CA LEU A 577 12.14 -41.22 7.04
C LEU A 577 13.42 -40.45 7.31
N ASN A 578 13.50 -39.21 6.87
CA ASN A 578 14.69 -38.36 7.12
C ASN A 578 14.85 -37.94 8.60
N LYS A 579 13.82 -38.14 9.43
CA LYS A 579 13.85 -37.91 10.87
C LYS A 579 12.98 -38.95 11.60
N VAL A 580 13.37 -39.32 12.81
CA VAL A 580 12.54 -40.15 13.69
C VAL A 580 11.24 -39.42 14.00
N SER A 581 10.10 -40.08 13.85
CA SER A 581 8.79 -39.44 13.98
C SER A 581 7.70 -40.43 14.40
N ASP A 582 6.70 -39.93 15.11
CA ASP A 582 5.40 -40.57 15.19
C ASP A 582 4.65 -40.30 13.88
N ILE A 583 4.18 -41.37 13.22
CA ILE A 583 3.53 -41.21 11.91
C ILE A 583 2.19 -41.99 11.85
N ALA A 584 1.32 -41.50 10.98
CA ALA A 584 0.15 -42.22 10.49
C ALA A 584 0.19 -42.29 8.96
N ILE A 585 -0.19 -43.45 8.43
CA ILE A 585 -0.32 -43.70 6.99
C ILE A 585 -1.81 -43.71 6.64
N TYR A 586 -2.13 -42.95 5.59
CA TYR A 586 -3.50 -42.84 5.07
C TYR A 586 -3.56 -43.29 3.61
N ASP A 587 -4.64 -43.94 3.21
CA ASP A 587 -4.95 -44.16 1.81
C ASP A 587 -5.45 -42.85 1.14
N MET A 588 -5.65 -42.88 -0.15
CA MET A 588 -6.07 -41.71 -0.91
C MET A 588 -7.53 -41.30 -0.69
N THR A 589 -8.30 -42.11 0.07
CA THR A 589 -9.66 -41.77 0.54
C THR A 589 -9.64 -41.00 1.87
N GLY A 590 -8.45 -40.89 2.48
CA GLY A 590 -8.26 -40.25 3.81
C GLY A 590 -8.46 -41.23 4.98
N LYS A 591 -8.67 -42.54 4.72
CA LYS A 591 -8.75 -43.56 5.74
C LYS A 591 -7.37 -43.87 6.28
N ARG A 592 -7.19 -43.79 7.61
CA ARG A 592 -5.95 -44.18 8.28
C ARG A 592 -5.78 -45.71 8.23
N VAL A 593 -4.67 -46.17 7.64
CA VAL A 593 -4.36 -47.60 7.46
C VAL A 593 -3.32 -48.13 8.42
N LYS A 594 -2.36 -47.27 8.86
CA LYS A 594 -1.31 -47.64 9.82
C LYS A 594 -0.90 -46.49 10.72
N VAL A 595 -0.31 -46.82 11.86
CA VAL A 595 0.30 -45.88 12.80
C VAL A 595 1.61 -46.47 13.32
N TYR A 596 2.65 -45.66 13.39
CA TYR A 596 3.94 -46.00 14.00
C TYR A 596 4.33 -44.91 14.99
N ARG A 597 5.08 -45.28 16.01
CA ARG A 597 5.60 -44.34 17.00
C ARG A 597 7.11 -44.45 17.06
N ASP A 598 7.75 -43.32 17.16
CA ASP A 598 9.21 -43.18 17.32
C ASP A 598 10.00 -44.00 16.29
N VAL A 599 9.59 -43.92 15.01
CA VAL A 599 10.19 -44.72 13.94
C VAL A 599 10.92 -43.85 12.92
N GLN A 600 12.01 -44.39 12.40
CA GLN A 600 12.71 -43.85 11.23
C GLN A 600 12.58 -44.81 10.03
N VAL A 601 12.46 -46.09 10.26
CA VAL A 601 12.23 -47.10 9.24
C VAL A 601 10.76 -47.60 9.36
N VAL A 602 10.07 -47.62 8.23
CA VAL A 602 8.65 -47.92 8.16
C VAL A 602 8.42 -49.08 7.23
N ASN A 603 7.87 -50.17 7.76
CA ASN A 603 7.51 -51.34 6.95
C ASN A 603 6.13 -51.15 6.33
N VAL A 604 6.05 -51.26 4.99
CA VAL A 604 4.84 -51.09 4.17
C VAL A 604 4.51 -52.33 3.35
N SER A 605 5.19 -53.46 3.55
CA SER A 605 5.07 -54.68 2.75
C SER A 605 3.68 -55.33 2.78
N ASP A 606 2.86 -55.00 3.76
CA ASP A 606 1.49 -55.47 3.91
C ASP A 606 0.43 -54.47 3.37
N LEU A 607 0.88 -53.32 2.85
CA LEU A 607 0.00 -52.41 2.14
C LEU A 607 -0.22 -52.88 0.71
N THR A 608 -1.41 -52.73 0.20
CA THR A 608 -1.70 -53.02 -1.21
C THR A 608 -0.99 -52.01 -2.10
N PRO A 609 -0.50 -52.41 -3.30
CA PRO A 609 0.10 -51.49 -4.24
C PRO A 609 -0.80 -50.31 -4.50
N GLY A 610 -0.23 -49.09 -4.39
CA GLY A 610 -1.01 -47.85 -4.54
C GLY A 610 -0.33 -46.64 -3.93
N ALA A 611 -1.04 -45.50 -4.01
CA ALA A 611 -0.58 -44.25 -3.41
C ALA A 611 -1.08 -44.09 -1.98
N TYR A 612 -0.20 -43.65 -1.09
CA TYR A 612 -0.49 -43.37 0.33
C TYR A 612 0.10 -42.06 0.76
N LEU A 613 -0.43 -41.51 1.84
CA LEU A 613 0.07 -40.31 2.49
C LEU A 613 0.61 -40.67 3.88
N ILE A 614 1.87 -40.40 4.17
CA ILE A 614 2.41 -40.45 5.52
C ILE A 614 2.32 -39.06 6.12
N MET A 615 1.82 -38.96 7.34
CA MET A 615 1.73 -37.73 8.10
C MET A 615 2.36 -37.94 9.48
N ASN A 616 3.23 -37.03 9.91
CA ASN A 616 3.81 -37.06 11.24
C ASN A 616 2.99 -36.29 12.28
N ALA A 617 3.40 -36.32 13.54
CA ALA A 617 2.72 -35.63 14.64
C ALA A 617 2.70 -34.08 14.47
N ASP A 618 3.69 -33.53 13.78
CA ASP A 618 3.80 -32.10 13.48
C ASP A 618 2.91 -31.67 12.30
N GLY A 619 2.18 -32.62 11.69
CA GLY A 619 1.33 -32.38 10.54
C GLY A 619 2.06 -32.35 9.19
N GLU A 620 3.37 -32.60 9.17
CA GLU A 620 4.12 -32.71 7.92
C GLU A 620 3.75 -34.00 7.18
N ARG A 621 3.76 -33.94 5.84
CA ARG A 621 3.22 -35.02 4.99
C ARG A 621 4.18 -35.36 3.87
N VAL A 622 4.22 -36.64 3.54
CA VAL A 622 4.93 -37.15 2.35
C VAL A 622 4.05 -38.18 1.64
N LYS A 623 3.91 -38.05 0.32
CA LYS A 623 3.24 -39.03 -0.53
C LYS A 623 4.22 -40.12 -0.88
N ILE A 624 3.79 -41.39 -0.73
CA ILE A 624 4.55 -42.56 -1.15
C ILE A 624 3.75 -43.39 -2.14
N ILE A 625 4.47 -44.15 -2.95
CA ILE A 625 3.92 -45.14 -3.88
C ILE A 625 4.41 -46.52 -3.42
N VAL A 626 3.49 -47.39 -3.00
CA VAL A 626 3.76 -48.80 -2.68
C VAL A 626 3.62 -49.62 -3.96
N GLN A 627 4.60 -50.50 -4.24
CA GLN A 627 4.65 -51.36 -5.42
C GLN A 627 4.29 -52.81 -5.10
#